data_d047741026ca046e163f8894524dc36c
#
_entry.id   d047741026ca046e163f8894524dc36c
#
_cell.length_a   1.000
_cell.length_b   1.000
_cell.length_c   1.000
_cell.angle_alpha   90.00
_cell.angle_beta   90.00
_cell.angle_gamma   90.00
#
_symmetry.space_group_name_H-M   'P 1'
#
loop_
_entity.id
_entity.type
_entity.pdbx_description
1 polymer ?
#
loop_
_entity_poly.entity_id
_entity_poly.type
_entity_poly.pdbx_seq_one_letter_code
_entity_poly.pdbx_strand_id
1 'polypeptide(L)'
;MKRILALVLLLISLTVSAVEHPWKSSRVVYFGDSITDPGLKVSGKNYWSYLSDWLESTPYVYGRSGHQWHQILGQAERMKNQIGDNFDAIMIFVGTNDYNAGVKIGEWFTEETVTVNADGVMVERVRRSPVLDNSTYRGRINIVLDSLKRTYPTKQIVLLTPIHRAYAKFGERNVQPDESHQNACGEYLDAYIESIREASSIWSVPVIDLYSLSGLYPLHKEQGMYVPGGNDNLHPNAEGHRRMALCIYYQLLALPCRLDVQKPA
;
A
#
# COMPACT_ATOMS: atom_id res chain seq x y z
N MET A 1 -67.29 -24.49 28.61
CA MET A 1 -66.70 -23.19 28.26
C MET A 1 -65.17 -23.38 28.04
N LYS A 2 -64.75 -23.50 26.79
CA LYS A 2 -63.36 -23.69 26.42
C LYS A 2 -62.73 -22.31 26.20
N ARG A 3 -61.76 -21.94 27.03
CA ARG A 3 -60.97 -20.70 26.84
C ARG A 3 -59.86 -20.98 25.81
N ILE A 4 -59.99 -20.34 24.65
CA ILE A 4 -58.94 -20.34 23.61
C ILE A 4 -57.91 -19.29 24.04
N LEU A 5 -56.69 -19.75 24.38
CA LEU A 5 -55.54 -18.88 24.66
C LEU A 5 -54.87 -18.55 23.31
N ALA A 6 -55.08 -17.36 22.80
CA ALA A 6 -54.39 -16.88 21.60
C ALA A 6 -52.97 -16.47 21.98
N LEU A 7 -51.97 -17.24 21.55
CA LEU A 7 -50.57 -16.92 21.69
C LEU A 7 -50.19 -15.95 20.54
N VAL A 8 -50.06 -14.67 20.86
CA VAL A 8 -49.52 -13.67 19.93
C VAL A 8 -47.99 -13.81 19.93
N LEU A 9 -47.46 -14.48 18.92
CA LEU A 9 -46.02 -14.49 18.64
C LEU A 9 -45.62 -13.12 18.08
N LEU A 10 -45.02 -12.27 18.92
CA LEU A 10 -44.40 -11.04 18.49
C LEU A 10 -43.07 -11.38 17.83
N LEU A 11 -43.03 -11.49 16.49
CA LEU A 11 -41.84 -11.58 15.69
C LEU A 11 -41.15 -10.22 15.73
N ILE A 12 -40.24 -10.02 16.68
CA ILE A 12 -39.29 -8.92 16.62
C ILE A 12 -38.26 -9.26 15.55
N SER A 13 -38.46 -8.75 14.35
CA SER A 13 -37.45 -8.75 13.31
C SER A 13 -36.33 -7.82 13.77
N LEU A 14 -35.30 -8.38 14.37
CA LEU A 14 -34.03 -7.71 14.56
C LEU A 14 -33.42 -7.48 13.17
N THR A 15 -33.64 -6.30 12.62
CA THR A 15 -32.86 -5.83 11.48
C THR A 15 -31.43 -5.59 11.99
N VAL A 16 -30.60 -6.60 11.89
CA VAL A 16 -29.16 -6.41 12.01
C VAL A 16 -28.75 -5.57 10.81
N SER A 17 -28.61 -4.27 10.99
CA SER A 17 -27.93 -3.44 10.01
C SER A 17 -26.51 -3.96 9.90
N ALA A 18 -26.17 -4.58 8.78
CA ALA A 18 -24.79 -4.92 8.49
C ALA A 18 -23.99 -3.62 8.50
N VAL A 19 -22.95 -3.57 9.32
CA VAL A 19 -22.05 -2.41 9.34
C VAL A 19 -21.45 -2.26 7.95
N GLU A 20 -21.75 -1.16 7.31
CA GLU A 20 -21.25 -0.88 5.96
C GLU A 20 -19.72 -0.73 5.99
N HIS A 21 -19.05 -1.26 4.98
CA HIS A 21 -17.59 -1.16 4.90
C HIS A 21 -17.16 0.32 4.81
N PRO A 22 -16.20 0.80 5.66
CA PRO A 22 -15.84 2.23 5.74
C PRO A 22 -15.29 2.82 4.43
N TRP A 23 -14.91 1.97 3.48
CA TRP A 23 -14.40 2.34 2.17
C TRP A 23 -15.41 2.19 1.04
N LYS A 24 -16.66 1.83 1.35
CA LYS A 24 -17.70 1.71 0.33
C LYS A 24 -17.94 3.03 -0.37
N SER A 25 -18.13 2.97 -1.70
CA SER A 25 -18.38 4.12 -2.58
C SER A 25 -17.30 5.22 -2.54
N SER A 26 -16.08 4.88 -2.07
CA SER A 26 -14.96 5.80 -2.02
C SER A 26 -14.29 5.99 -3.38
N ARG A 27 -13.54 7.08 -3.52
CA ARG A 27 -12.70 7.39 -4.68
C ARG A 27 -11.25 7.17 -4.27
N VAL A 28 -10.64 6.12 -4.78
CA VAL A 28 -9.32 5.68 -4.33
C VAL A 28 -8.28 5.83 -5.42
N VAL A 29 -7.21 6.53 -5.11
CA VAL A 29 -6.03 6.67 -5.97
C VAL A 29 -5.07 5.52 -5.70
N TYR A 30 -4.57 4.88 -6.76
CA TYR A 30 -3.60 3.80 -6.69
C TYR A 30 -2.30 4.23 -7.39
N PHE A 31 -1.25 4.44 -6.60
CA PHE A 31 0.11 4.60 -7.11
C PHE A 31 0.86 3.27 -7.01
N GLY A 32 1.75 3.01 -7.95
CA GLY A 32 2.50 1.77 -7.87
C GLY A 32 3.33 1.46 -9.13
N ASP A 33 3.76 0.22 -9.17
CA ASP A 33 4.56 -0.36 -10.24
C ASP A 33 3.73 -1.23 -11.20
N SER A 34 4.36 -2.27 -11.78
CA SER A 34 3.73 -3.20 -12.74
C SER A 34 2.55 -3.96 -12.15
N ILE A 35 2.57 -4.30 -10.85
CA ILE A 35 1.48 -5.03 -10.19
C ILE A 35 0.23 -4.14 -10.05
N THR A 36 0.40 -2.83 -10.07
CA THR A 36 -0.70 -1.85 -10.06
C THR A 36 -1.06 -1.36 -11.47
N ASP A 37 -0.17 -1.50 -12.46
CA ASP A 37 -0.30 -0.94 -13.80
C ASP A 37 -1.56 -1.45 -14.53
N PRO A 38 -2.52 -0.59 -14.89
CA PRO A 38 -3.71 -1.00 -15.65
C PRO A 38 -3.39 -1.43 -17.07
N GLY A 39 -2.20 -1.07 -17.58
CA GLY A 39 -1.71 -1.47 -18.91
C GLY A 39 -1.15 -2.89 -18.95
N LEU A 40 -0.71 -3.44 -17.83
CA LEU A 40 -0.16 -4.79 -17.76
C LEU A 40 -1.29 -5.83 -17.73
N LYS A 41 -1.42 -6.62 -18.81
CA LYS A 41 -2.53 -7.56 -19.00
C LYS A 41 -2.21 -9.02 -18.62
N VAL A 42 -0.96 -9.31 -18.26
CA VAL A 42 -0.53 -10.69 -17.93
C VAL A 42 -1.25 -11.29 -16.74
N SER A 43 -1.68 -10.45 -15.81
CA SER A 43 -2.40 -10.85 -14.60
C SER A 43 -3.91 -11.12 -14.81
N GLY A 44 -4.49 -10.66 -15.91
CA GLY A 44 -5.91 -10.74 -16.18
C GLY A 44 -6.74 -9.69 -15.43
N LYS A 45 -6.88 -9.79 -14.12
CA LYS A 45 -7.60 -8.83 -13.28
C LYS A 45 -6.73 -8.43 -12.07
N ASN A 46 -6.61 -7.12 -11.83
CA ASN A 46 -5.74 -6.57 -10.81
C ASN A 46 -6.44 -6.42 -9.44
N TYR A 47 -5.66 -6.36 -8.34
CA TYR A 47 -6.18 -6.27 -6.97
C TYR A 47 -7.10 -5.06 -6.76
N TRP A 48 -6.76 -3.90 -7.30
CA TRP A 48 -7.57 -2.68 -7.20
C TRP A 48 -8.92 -2.81 -7.93
N SER A 49 -9.00 -3.62 -8.99
CA SER A 49 -10.26 -3.89 -9.68
C SER A 49 -11.19 -4.78 -8.84
N TYR A 50 -10.65 -5.78 -8.13
CA TYR A 50 -11.45 -6.56 -7.17
C TYR A 50 -11.95 -5.69 -6.02
N LEU A 51 -11.10 -4.82 -5.48
CA LEU A 51 -11.49 -3.88 -4.42
C LEU A 51 -12.59 -2.92 -4.90
N SER A 52 -12.44 -2.41 -6.13
CA SER A 52 -13.46 -1.54 -6.73
C SER A 52 -14.82 -2.21 -6.82
N ASP A 53 -14.85 -3.46 -7.28
CA ASP A 53 -16.11 -4.22 -7.39
C ASP A 53 -16.72 -4.48 -6.01
N TRP A 54 -15.92 -4.91 -5.03
CA TRP A 54 -16.43 -5.29 -3.69
C TRP A 54 -16.84 -4.09 -2.85
N LEU A 55 -16.18 -2.95 -3.04
CA LEU A 55 -16.43 -1.71 -2.29
C LEU A 55 -17.32 -0.73 -3.06
N GLU A 56 -17.74 -1.07 -4.27
CA GLU A 56 -18.45 -0.13 -5.16
C GLU A 56 -17.67 1.20 -5.31
N SER A 57 -16.33 1.13 -5.22
CA SER A 57 -15.47 2.31 -5.22
C SER A 57 -15.00 2.71 -6.62
N THR A 58 -14.64 3.98 -6.79
CA THR A 58 -14.09 4.50 -8.03
C THR A 58 -12.56 4.49 -7.97
N PRO A 59 -11.86 3.62 -8.75
CA PRO A 59 -10.41 3.57 -8.76
C PRO A 59 -9.83 4.59 -9.73
N TYR A 60 -8.82 5.35 -9.30
CA TYR A 60 -7.95 6.19 -10.12
C TYR A 60 -6.54 5.59 -10.12
N VAL A 61 -6.16 4.91 -11.18
CA VAL A 61 -4.96 4.06 -11.21
C VAL A 61 -3.85 4.71 -12.04
N TYR A 62 -2.72 5.01 -11.40
CA TYR A 62 -1.55 5.67 -11.98
C TYR A 62 -0.30 4.80 -11.98
N GLY A 63 -0.38 3.58 -11.45
CA GLY A 63 0.71 2.62 -11.45
C GLY A 63 1.28 2.38 -12.85
N ARG A 64 2.58 2.17 -12.93
CA ARG A 64 3.29 1.93 -14.20
C ARG A 64 4.42 0.93 -14.03
N SER A 65 4.52 0.01 -14.96
CA SER A 65 5.53 -1.05 -14.99
C SER A 65 6.95 -0.48 -14.84
N GLY A 66 7.74 -1.10 -13.96
CA GLY A 66 9.12 -0.72 -13.69
C GLY A 66 9.29 0.46 -12.73
N HIS A 67 8.22 1.14 -12.32
CA HIS A 67 8.33 2.29 -11.43
C HIS A 67 8.86 1.91 -10.05
N GLN A 68 9.63 2.83 -9.48
CA GLN A 68 10.26 2.83 -8.18
C GLN A 68 9.70 3.99 -7.33
N TRP A 69 10.07 4.08 -6.06
CA TRP A 69 9.61 5.16 -5.16
C TRP A 69 9.83 6.57 -5.73
N HIS A 70 10.99 6.82 -6.33
CA HIS A 70 11.32 8.15 -6.87
C HIS A 70 10.37 8.63 -7.99
N GLN A 71 9.58 7.73 -8.58
CA GLN A 71 8.65 8.06 -9.66
C GLN A 71 7.21 8.29 -9.18
N ILE A 72 6.94 8.06 -7.88
CA ILE A 72 5.59 8.22 -7.32
C ILE A 72 5.11 9.68 -7.38
N LEU A 73 5.98 10.67 -7.17
CA LEU A 73 5.59 12.07 -7.31
C LEU A 73 5.16 12.43 -8.75
N GLY A 74 5.77 11.83 -9.77
CA GLY A 74 5.32 11.98 -11.15
C GLY A 74 3.94 11.33 -11.40
N GLN A 75 3.59 10.26 -10.67
CA GLN A 75 2.24 9.70 -10.69
C GLN A 75 1.25 10.66 -10.00
N ALA A 76 1.64 11.25 -8.87
CA ALA A 76 0.83 12.23 -8.13
C ALA A 76 0.59 13.51 -8.95
N GLU A 77 1.58 13.98 -9.69
CA GLU A 77 1.41 15.11 -10.60
C GLU A 77 0.39 14.81 -11.72
N ARG A 78 0.47 13.63 -12.34
CA ARG A 78 -0.53 13.20 -13.33
C ARG A 78 -1.94 13.14 -12.74
N MET A 79 -2.06 12.57 -11.54
CA MET A 79 -3.32 12.54 -10.80
C MET A 79 -3.87 13.95 -10.58
N LYS A 80 -3.04 14.86 -10.06
CA LYS A 80 -3.44 16.25 -9.79
C LYS A 80 -3.94 16.94 -11.06
N ASN A 81 -3.27 16.72 -12.19
CA ASN A 81 -3.67 17.32 -13.47
C ASN A 81 -4.98 16.74 -14.03
N GLN A 82 -5.34 15.51 -13.68
CA GLN A 82 -6.52 14.82 -14.20
C GLN A 82 -7.76 14.97 -13.31
N ILE A 83 -7.60 14.84 -11.99
CA ILE A 83 -8.71 14.79 -11.06
C ILE A 83 -8.62 15.82 -9.92
N GLY A 84 -7.51 16.60 -9.83
CA GLY A 84 -7.28 17.53 -8.72
C GLY A 84 -7.34 16.84 -7.37
N ASP A 85 -8.12 17.40 -6.45
CA ASP A 85 -8.32 16.86 -5.09
C ASP A 85 -9.59 16.00 -4.98
N ASN A 86 -10.17 15.60 -6.12
CA ASN A 86 -11.44 14.87 -6.18
C ASN A 86 -11.26 13.36 -5.90
N PHE A 87 -10.67 13.02 -4.77
CA PHE A 87 -10.49 11.66 -4.27
C PHE A 87 -10.56 11.64 -2.73
N ASP A 88 -10.69 10.45 -2.16
CA ASP A 88 -10.84 10.26 -0.72
C ASP A 88 -9.56 9.71 -0.07
N ALA A 89 -8.88 8.79 -0.75
CA ALA A 89 -7.68 8.13 -0.21
C ALA A 89 -6.64 7.80 -1.30
N ILE A 90 -5.40 7.58 -0.87
CA ILE A 90 -4.27 7.13 -1.70
C ILE A 90 -3.77 5.79 -1.16
N MET A 91 -3.57 4.82 -2.04
CA MET A 91 -2.83 3.58 -1.76
C MET A 91 -1.54 3.55 -2.59
N ILE A 92 -0.43 3.19 -1.95
CA ILE A 92 0.89 3.14 -2.60
C ILE A 92 1.45 1.72 -2.50
N PHE A 93 1.63 1.06 -3.64
CA PHE A 93 2.23 -0.27 -3.75
C PHE A 93 3.46 -0.22 -4.65
N VAL A 94 4.66 -0.13 -4.07
CA VAL A 94 5.93 0.00 -4.80
C VAL A 94 7.10 -0.42 -3.90
N GLY A 95 8.23 -0.79 -4.49
CA GLY A 95 9.46 -1.13 -3.75
C GLY A 95 10.22 -2.33 -4.33
N THR A 96 9.53 -3.27 -4.97
CA THR A 96 10.19 -4.44 -5.58
C THR A 96 11.19 -4.05 -6.66
N ASN A 97 10.94 -2.97 -7.41
CA ASN A 97 11.86 -2.46 -8.44
C ASN A 97 13.04 -1.69 -7.83
N ASP A 98 12.87 -1.07 -6.66
CA ASP A 98 13.99 -0.47 -5.91
C ASP A 98 14.96 -1.55 -5.44
N TYR A 99 14.46 -2.67 -4.88
CA TYR A 99 15.26 -3.84 -4.55
C TYR A 99 15.98 -4.38 -5.79
N ASN A 100 15.27 -4.61 -6.89
CA ASN A 100 15.84 -5.17 -8.10
C ASN A 100 16.92 -4.27 -8.73
N ALA A 101 16.80 -2.95 -8.57
CA ALA A 101 17.77 -1.97 -9.03
C ALA A 101 18.97 -1.79 -8.07
N GLY A 102 18.99 -2.49 -6.93
CA GLY A 102 20.05 -2.35 -5.93
C GLY A 102 20.13 -0.95 -5.31
N VAL A 103 18.98 -0.31 -5.08
CA VAL A 103 18.93 1.00 -4.42
C VAL A 103 19.32 0.84 -2.95
N LYS A 104 20.35 1.53 -2.50
CA LYS A 104 20.81 1.47 -1.10
C LYS A 104 19.71 1.89 -0.14
N ILE A 105 19.62 1.24 1.01
CA ILE A 105 18.58 1.53 2.01
C ILE A 105 18.69 2.97 2.52
N GLY A 106 19.87 3.42 2.94
CA GLY A 106 20.08 4.76 3.49
C GLY A 106 19.52 4.94 4.91
N GLU A 107 19.60 6.17 5.40
CA GLU A 107 19.15 6.55 6.73
C GLU A 107 17.81 7.29 6.66
N TRP A 108 17.03 7.18 7.75
CA TRP A 108 15.79 7.94 7.87
C TRP A 108 15.99 9.41 8.21
N PHE A 109 17.01 9.70 9.05
CA PHE A 109 17.23 11.01 9.62
C PHE A 109 18.71 11.38 9.59
N THR A 110 18.97 12.67 9.48
CA THR A 110 20.22 13.30 9.93
C THR A 110 19.99 13.90 11.32
N GLU A 111 21.06 14.00 12.11
CA GLU A 111 21.03 14.58 13.44
C GLU A 111 21.96 15.79 13.52
N GLU A 112 21.52 16.84 14.24
CA GLU A 112 22.30 18.04 14.50
C GLU A 112 22.01 18.56 15.92
N THR A 113 23.04 19.12 16.59
CA THR A 113 22.84 19.81 17.87
C THR A 113 22.35 21.22 17.64
N VAL A 114 21.21 21.57 18.24
CA VAL A 114 20.59 22.89 18.15
C VAL A 114 20.28 23.44 19.53
N THR A 115 20.32 24.77 19.68
CA THR A 115 19.87 25.44 20.90
C THR A 115 18.37 25.73 20.81
N VAL A 116 17.63 25.25 21.80
CA VAL A 116 16.15 25.42 21.91
C VAL A 116 15.78 26.04 23.24
N ASN A 117 14.67 26.76 23.26
CA ASN A 117 14.09 27.24 24.51
C ASN A 117 13.24 26.12 25.13
N ALA A 118 13.60 25.69 26.33
CA ALA A 118 12.85 24.76 27.14
C ALA A 118 12.50 25.43 28.48
N ASP A 119 11.24 25.72 28.70
CA ASP A 119 10.69 26.37 29.91
C ASP A 119 11.39 27.71 30.25
N GLY A 120 11.72 28.50 29.24
CA GLY A 120 12.41 29.81 29.40
C GLY A 120 13.93 29.74 29.48
N VAL A 121 14.53 28.54 29.46
CA VAL A 121 15.98 28.32 29.49
C VAL A 121 16.47 27.83 28.13
N MET A 122 17.55 28.43 27.64
CA MET A 122 18.22 27.99 26.42
C MET A 122 19.07 26.76 26.72
N VAL A 123 18.78 25.63 26.06
CA VAL A 123 19.47 24.35 26.23
C VAL A 123 19.85 23.74 24.89
N GLU A 124 20.93 22.98 24.87
CA GLU A 124 21.29 22.18 23.69
C GLU A 124 20.47 20.88 23.64
N ARG A 125 19.97 20.56 22.45
CA ARG A 125 19.26 19.30 22.15
C ARG A 125 19.68 18.80 20.79
N VAL A 126 19.72 17.47 20.64
CA VAL A 126 19.87 16.84 19.31
C VAL A 126 18.52 16.89 18.62
N ARG A 127 18.50 17.50 17.45
CA ARG A 127 17.37 17.51 16.52
C ARG A 127 17.65 16.56 15.37
N ARG A 128 16.67 15.75 15.02
CA ARG A 128 16.70 14.95 13.78
C ARG A 128 15.79 15.52 12.72
N SER A 129 16.24 15.45 11.47
CA SER A 129 15.48 15.87 10.29
C SER A 129 15.44 14.74 9.26
N PRO A 130 14.31 14.52 8.57
CA PRO A 130 14.22 13.49 7.53
C PRO A 130 15.28 13.67 6.45
N VAL A 131 15.94 12.59 6.06
CA VAL A 131 16.85 12.57 4.91
C VAL A 131 16.01 12.62 3.64
N LEU A 132 16.18 13.66 2.82
CA LEU A 132 15.50 13.83 1.54
C LEU A 132 16.49 13.53 0.39
N ASP A 133 16.97 12.28 0.34
CA ASP A 133 17.95 11.82 -0.63
C ASP A 133 17.34 10.83 -1.63
N ASN A 134 17.18 11.26 -2.88
CA ASN A 134 16.62 10.44 -3.94
C ASN A 134 17.51 9.27 -4.39
N SER A 135 18.76 9.20 -3.92
CA SER A 135 19.68 8.10 -4.21
C SER A 135 19.48 6.89 -3.28
N THR A 136 18.76 7.07 -2.15
CA THR A 136 18.51 6.02 -1.15
C THR A 136 17.03 5.68 -1.03
N TYR A 137 16.74 4.45 -0.63
CA TYR A 137 15.36 3.95 -0.54
C TYR A 137 14.53 4.70 0.52
N ARG A 138 15.06 4.83 1.74
CA ARG A 138 14.41 5.57 2.82
C ARG A 138 14.29 7.06 2.49
N GLY A 139 15.30 7.64 1.85
CA GLY A 139 15.24 9.02 1.37
C GLY A 139 14.13 9.26 0.34
N ARG A 140 13.94 8.32 -0.61
CA ARG A 140 12.82 8.36 -1.58
C ARG A 140 11.47 8.29 -0.89
N ILE A 141 11.30 7.40 0.10
CA ILE A 141 10.07 7.29 0.90
C ILE A 141 9.79 8.60 1.63
N ASN A 142 10.82 9.19 2.27
CA ASN A 142 10.70 10.48 2.94
C ASN A 142 10.24 11.59 1.99
N ILE A 143 10.85 11.71 0.80
CA ILE A 143 10.48 12.70 -0.22
C ILE A 143 9.01 12.56 -0.61
N VAL A 144 8.56 11.33 -0.87
CA VAL A 144 7.18 11.08 -1.31
C VAL A 144 6.19 11.38 -0.20
N LEU A 145 6.42 10.88 1.00
CA LEU A 145 5.47 11.02 2.11
C LEU A 145 5.42 12.45 2.65
N ASP A 146 6.55 13.15 2.73
CA ASP A 146 6.58 14.59 3.08
C ASP A 146 5.74 15.40 2.08
N SER A 147 5.95 15.18 0.78
CA SER A 147 5.23 15.88 -0.28
C SER A 147 3.72 15.61 -0.26
N LEU A 148 3.33 14.33 -0.17
CA LEU A 148 1.91 13.95 -0.18
C LEU A 148 1.18 14.44 1.07
N LYS A 149 1.79 14.35 2.26
CA LYS A 149 1.16 14.82 3.50
C LYS A 149 1.03 16.34 3.55
N ARG A 150 1.97 17.08 2.98
CA ARG A 150 1.87 18.54 2.85
C ARG A 150 0.77 18.96 1.85
N THR A 151 0.68 18.23 0.74
CA THR A 151 -0.28 18.55 -0.33
C THR A 151 -1.69 18.11 0.02
N TYR A 152 -1.84 16.97 0.69
CA TYR A 152 -3.12 16.33 1.00
C TYR A 152 -3.27 16.01 2.49
N PRO A 153 -3.24 16.99 3.40
CA PRO A 153 -3.15 16.78 4.85
C PRO A 153 -4.38 16.07 5.45
N THR A 154 -5.52 16.12 4.77
CA THR A 154 -6.79 15.48 5.23
C THR A 154 -7.12 14.18 4.51
N LYS A 155 -6.30 13.77 3.52
CA LYS A 155 -6.54 12.52 2.79
C LYS A 155 -5.87 11.34 3.49
N GLN A 156 -6.56 10.20 3.52
CA GLN A 156 -5.98 8.96 3.99
C GLN A 156 -4.92 8.48 3.00
N ILE A 157 -3.71 8.19 3.49
CA ILE A 157 -2.64 7.53 2.74
C ILE A 157 -2.42 6.16 3.37
N VAL A 158 -2.37 5.11 2.56
CA VAL A 158 -2.11 3.73 3.00
C VAL A 158 -0.95 3.18 2.20
N LEU A 159 0.07 2.67 2.87
CA LEU A 159 1.17 1.95 2.26
C LEU A 159 0.84 0.47 2.16
N LEU A 160 1.21 -0.14 1.05
CA LEU A 160 1.17 -1.58 0.86
C LEU A 160 2.62 -2.08 0.73
N THR A 161 3.03 -3.06 1.54
CA THR A 161 4.34 -3.67 1.31
C THR A 161 4.33 -4.46 0.00
N PRO A 162 5.45 -4.53 -0.74
CA PRO A 162 5.61 -5.53 -1.79
C PRO A 162 5.27 -6.94 -1.28
N ILE A 163 4.81 -7.79 -2.17
CA ILE A 163 4.58 -9.22 -1.90
C ILE A 163 5.87 -10.01 -2.10
N HIS A 164 5.90 -11.26 -1.63
CA HIS A 164 6.96 -12.20 -1.96
C HIS A 164 7.11 -12.36 -3.47
N ARG A 165 8.35 -12.56 -3.91
CA ARG A 165 8.69 -12.73 -5.31
C ARG A 165 9.70 -13.88 -5.53
N ALA A 166 9.61 -14.53 -6.67
CA ALA A 166 10.59 -15.50 -7.09
C ALA A 166 11.19 -15.12 -8.45
N TYR A 167 11.91 -16.06 -9.06
CA TYR A 167 12.57 -15.86 -10.35
C TYR A 167 11.62 -15.29 -11.41
N ALA A 168 12.10 -14.26 -12.15
CA ALA A 168 11.40 -13.73 -13.31
C ALA A 168 12.37 -13.45 -14.48
N LYS A 169 11.91 -13.73 -15.72
CA LYS A 169 12.66 -13.45 -16.95
C LYS A 169 11.74 -12.80 -17.97
N PHE A 170 11.99 -11.53 -18.27
CA PHE A 170 11.23 -10.71 -19.22
C PHE A 170 12.00 -10.48 -20.54
N GLY A 171 13.18 -11.03 -20.67
CA GLY A 171 14.07 -10.94 -21.82
C GLY A 171 15.50 -11.30 -21.45
N GLU A 172 16.40 -11.35 -22.43
CA GLU A 172 17.80 -11.76 -22.22
C GLU A 172 18.56 -10.86 -21.23
N ARG A 173 18.19 -9.57 -21.17
CA ARG A 173 18.82 -8.56 -20.30
C ARG A 173 17.98 -8.19 -19.08
N ASN A 174 16.82 -8.82 -18.89
CA ASN A 174 15.94 -8.58 -17.76
C ASN A 174 15.60 -9.92 -17.11
N VAL A 175 16.60 -10.45 -16.41
CA VAL A 175 16.51 -11.67 -15.59
C VAL A 175 16.68 -11.25 -14.15
N GLN A 176 15.70 -11.60 -13.33
CA GLN A 176 15.62 -11.22 -11.93
C GLN A 176 15.67 -12.48 -11.06
N PRO A 177 16.71 -12.65 -10.24
CA PRO A 177 16.77 -13.73 -9.24
C PRO A 177 15.59 -13.67 -8.28
N ASP A 178 15.33 -14.76 -7.60
CA ASP A 178 14.36 -14.77 -6.50
C ASP A 178 14.89 -14.02 -5.27
N GLU A 179 13.99 -13.76 -4.32
CA GLU A 179 14.27 -12.95 -3.13
C GLU A 179 15.24 -13.59 -2.12
N SER A 180 15.62 -14.86 -2.31
CA SER A 180 16.65 -15.51 -1.47
C SER A 180 18.06 -15.00 -1.78
N HIS A 181 18.23 -14.22 -2.85
CA HIS A 181 19.49 -13.62 -3.26
C HIS A 181 19.58 -12.16 -2.83
N GLN A 182 20.77 -11.76 -2.41
CA GLN A 182 21.07 -10.33 -2.24
C GLN A 182 21.08 -9.62 -3.59
N ASN A 183 20.64 -8.37 -3.59
CA ASN A 183 20.71 -7.51 -4.75
C ASN A 183 22.12 -6.93 -4.97
N ALA A 184 22.27 -6.04 -5.95
CA ALA A 184 23.58 -5.45 -6.32
C ALA A 184 24.22 -4.58 -5.23
N CYS A 185 23.47 -4.13 -4.21
CA CYS A 185 24.05 -3.41 -3.07
C CYS A 185 24.19 -4.27 -1.80
N GLY A 186 23.98 -5.58 -1.91
CA GLY A 186 24.17 -6.53 -0.81
C GLY A 186 22.97 -6.69 0.13
N GLU A 187 21.79 -6.18 -0.25
CA GLU A 187 20.58 -6.24 0.57
C GLU A 187 19.63 -7.32 0.09
N TYR A 188 18.91 -7.96 1.03
CA TYR A 188 17.75 -8.81 0.74
C TYR A 188 16.48 -7.95 0.61
N LEU A 189 15.43 -8.53 0.02
CA LEU A 189 14.12 -7.86 -0.10
C LEU A 189 13.56 -7.43 1.27
N ASP A 190 13.84 -8.21 2.32
CA ASP A 190 13.40 -7.94 3.70
C ASP A 190 13.75 -6.53 4.18
N ALA A 191 14.94 -6.00 3.85
CA ALA A 191 15.37 -4.66 4.24
C ALA A 191 14.50 -3.55 3.62
N TYR A 192 14.00 -3.77 2.41
CA TYR A 192 13.06 -2.87 1.72
C TYR A 192 11.65 -2.96 2.35
N ILE A 193 11.20 -4.17 2.68
CA ILE A 193 9.92 -4.39 3.37
C ILE A 193 9.94 -3.70 4.74
N GLU A 194 11.00 -3.91 5.53
CA GLU A 194 11.14 -3.32 6.86
C GLU A 194 11.13 -1.79 6.80
N SER A 195 11.79 -1.20 5.80
CA SER A 195 11.74 0.25 5.61
C SER A 195 10.32 0.77 5.37
N ILE A 196 9.44 0.03 4.68
CA ILE A 196 8.03 0.45 4.53
C ILE A 196 7.27 0.32 5.87
N ARG A 197 7.54 -0.73 6.67
CA ARG A 197 6.96 -0.88 8.02
C ARG A 197 7.38 0.26 8.93
N GLU A 198 8.66 0.61 8.94
CA GLU A 198 9.21 1.73 9.72
C GLU A 198 8.59 3.07 9.31
N ALA A 199 8.38 3.29 8.00
CA ALA A 199 7.75 4.51 7.46
C ALA A 199 6.36 4.77 8.07
N SER A 200 5.63 3.72 8.43
CA SER A 200 4.33 3.83 9.10
C SER A 200 4.43 4.65 10.39
N SER A 201 5.38 4.32 11.24
CA SER A 201 5.60 5.02 12.52
C SER A 201 6.19 6.41 12.32
N ILE A 202 7.11 6.56 11.36
CA ILE A 202 7.82 7.82 11.12
C ILE A 202 6.85 8.88 10.58
N TRP A 203 6.01 8.49 9.63
CA TRP A 203 5.14 9.41 8.91
C TRP A 203 3.68 9.38 9.36
N SER A 204 3.34 8.56 10.36
CA SER A 204 1.94 8.36 10.80
C SER A 204 1.03 8.04 9.61
N VAL A 205 1.38 7.01 8.87
CA VAL A 205 0.60 6.46 7.74
C VAL A 205 0.39 4.97 7.98
N PRO A 206 -0.84 4.44 7.87
CA PRO A 206 -1.07 3.00 8.03
C PRO A 206 -0.36 2.21 6.95
N VAL A 207 0.12 1.01 7.32
CA VAL A 207 0.67 0.03 6.40
C VAL A 207 -0.21 -1.23 6.39
N ILE A 208 -0.52 -1.75 5.22
CA ILE A 208 -1.07 -3.09 5.03
C ILE A 208 0.08 -3.98 4.56
N ASP A 209 0.50 -4.87 5.42
CA ASP A 209 1.65 -5.73 5.20
C ASP A 209 1.29 -6.96 4.34
N LEU A 210 1.27 -6.77 3.03
CA LEU A 210 0.99 -7.84 2.07
C LEU A 210 2.10 -8.91 2.04
N TYR A 211 3.34 -8.55 2.38
CA TYR A 211 4.44 -9.50 2.48
C TYR A 211 4.13 -10.61 3.49
N SER A 212 3.69 -10.23 4.69
CA SER A 212 3.37 -11.19 5.74
C SER A 212 1.95 -11.76 5.65
N LEU A 213 0.97 -10.97 5.18
CA LEU A 213 -0.46 -11.30 5.35
C LEU A 213 -1.13 -11.87 4.10
N SER A 214 -0.58 -11.63 2.91
CA SER A 214 -1.21 -12.11 1.67
C SER A 214 -1.22 -13.63 1.55
N GLY A 215 -0.28 -14.31 2.18
CA GLY A 215 -0.05 -15.75 2.03
C GLY A 215 0.44 -16.12 0.62
N LEU A 216 0.91 -15.17 -0.18
CA LEU A 216 1.55 -15.41 -1.47
C LEU A 216 3.03 -15.77 -1.23
N TYR A 217 3.46 -16.95 -1.71
CA TYR A 217 4.84 -17.42 -1.52
C TYR A 217 5.33 -18.17 -2.77
N PRO A 218 5.80 -17.45 -3.81
CA PRO A 218 6.09 -18.03 -5.13
C PRO A 218 7.34 -18.91 -5.18
N LEU A 219 8.14 -18.95 -4.12
CA LEU A 219 9.22 -19.92 -3.97
C LEU A 219 8.67 -21.37 -3.91
N HIS A 220 7.40 -21.53 -3.51
CA HIS A 220 6.63 -22.77 -3.61
C HIS A 220 5.70 -22.71 -4.82
N LYS A 221 6.11 -23.33 -5.92
CA LYS A 221 5.41 -23.28 -7.23
C LYS A 221 4.01 -23.90 -7.21
N GLU A 222 3.75 -24.79 -6.26
CA GLU A 222 2.48 -25.49 -6.10
C GLU A 222 1.32 -24.54 -5.77
N GLN A 223 1.61 -23.34 -5.30
CA GLN A 223 0.58 -22.37 -4.96
C GLN A 223 -0.21 -21.86 -6.17
N GLY A 224 0.40 -21.79 -7.37
CA GLY A 224 -0.28 -21.44 -8.61
C GLY A 224 -0.86 -20.01 -8.68
N MET A 225 -0.34 -19.08 -7.86
CA MET A 225 -0.88 -17.71 -7.70
C MET A 225 -0.15 -16.66 -8.56
N TYR A 226 0.83 -17.08 -9.35
CA TYR A 226 1.64 -16.23 -10.22
C TYR A 226 1.39 -16.53 -11.69
N VAL A 227 1.89 -15.67 -12.59
CA VAL A 227 1.69 -15.84 -14.03
C VAL A 227 2.17 -17.22 -14.47
N PRO A 228 1.35 -18.01 -15.18
CA PRO A 228 1.70 -19.36 -15.59
C PRO A 228 2.91 -19.40 -16.53
N GLY A 229 3.64 -20.55 -16.50
CA GLY A 229 4.77 -20.78 -17.43
C GLY A 229 6.15 -20.72 -16.77
N GLY A 230 6.24 -20.33 -15.47
CA GLY A 230 7.47 -20.41 -14.68
C GLY A 230 8.54 -19.36 -14.98
N ASN A 231 8.30 -18.47 -15.95
CA ASN A 231 9.21 -17.38 -16.30
C ASN A 231 8.84 -16.05 -15.62
N ASP A 232 7.71 -15.98 -14.95
CA ASP A 232 7.25 -14.79 -14.25
C ASP A 232 6.63 -15.18 -12.90
N ASN A 233 7.49 -15.30 -11.89
CA ASN A 233 7.03 -15.50 -10.51
C ASN A 233 7.17 -14.19 -9.70
N LEU A 234 7.10 -13.05 -10.37
CA LEU A 234 7.04 -11.71 -9.81
C LEU A 234 5.60 -11.17 -9.86
N HIS A 235 4.91 -11.36 -10.98
CA HIS A 235 3.56 -10.84 -11.16
C HIS A 235 2.53 -11.90 -10.75
N PRO A 236 1.62 -11.58 -9.81
CA PRO A 236 0.49 -12.45 -9.49
C PRO A 236 -0.42 -12.62 -10.71
N ASN A 237 -1.03 -13.79 -10.85
CA ASN A 237 -2.15 -13.98 -11.76
C ASN A 237 -3.45 -13.44 -11.15
N ALA A 238 -4.60 -13.59 -11.83
CA ALA A 238 -5.88 -13.08 -11.35
C ALA A 238 -6.24 -13.58 -9.94
N GLU A 239 -5.93 -14.84 -9.62
CA GLU A 239 -6.21 -15.40 -8.29
C GLU A 239 -5.25 -14.85 -7.23
N GLY A 240 -3.97 -14.66 -7.54
CA GLY A 240 -3.01 -13.98 -6.67
C GLY A 240 -3.44 -12.54 -6.38
N HIS A 241 -3.87 -11.80 -7.39
CA HIS A 241 -4.44 -10.45 -7.21
C HIS A 241 -5.73 -10.46 -6.38
N ARG A 242 -6.61 -11.46 -6.57
CA ARG A 242 -7.81 -11.61 -5.73
C ARG A 242 -7.44 -11.83 -4.28
N ARG A 243 -6.40 -12.61 -4.01
CA ARG A 243 -5.90 -12.87 -2.66
C ARG A 243 -5.30 -11.61 -2.02
N MET A 244 -4.53 -10.81 -2.77
CA MET A 244 -4.08 -9.48 -2.32
C MET A 244 -5.27 -8.59 -1.97
N ALA A 245 -6.25 -8.50 -2.86
CA ALA A 245 -7.45 -7.70 -2.65
C ALA A 245 -8.22 -8.12 -1.40
N LEU A 246 -8.35 -9.43 -1.15
CA LEU A 246 -9.03 -9.95 0.04
C LEU A 246 -8.30 -9.54 1.33
N CYS A 247 -6.97 -9.64 1.34
CA CYS A 247 -6.16 -9.19 2.46
C CYS A 247 -6.37 -7.68 2.70
N ILE A 248 -6.27 -6.85 1.67
CA ILE A 248 -6.48 -5.41 1.76
C ILE A 248 -7.88 -5.09 2.26
N TYR A 249 -8.92 -5.73 1.70
CA TYR A 249 -10.32 -5.51 2.05
C TYR A 249 -10.55 -5.65 3.56
N TYR A 250 -10.06 -6.75 4.16
CA TYR A 250 -10.24 -6.97 5.60
C TYR A 250 -9.39 -6.02 6.47
N GLN A 251 -8.20 -5.64 6.04
CA GLN A 251 -7.39 -4.67 6.77
C GLN A 251 -7.99 -3.26 6.74
N LEU A 252 -8.66 -2.88 5.66
CA LEU A 252 -9.34 -1.60 5.51
C LEU A 252 -10.56 -1.43 6.44
N LEU A 253 -11.12 -2.50 7.01
CA LEU A 253 -12.19 -2.41 8.02
C LEU A 253 -11.75 -1.64 9.28
N ALA A 254 -10.46 -1.70 9.62
CA ALA A 254 -9.88 -1.02 10.77
C ALA A 254 -9.38 0.40 10.47
N LEU A 255 -9.48 0.87 9.22
CA LEU A 255 -8.93 2.15 8.78
C LEU A 255 -10.04 3.06 8.22
N PRO A 256 -10.15 4.32 8.67
CA PRO A 256 -11.06 5.27 8.05
C PRO A 256 -10.60 5.58 6.61
N CYS A 257 -11.54 5.68 5.68
CA CYS A 257 -11.24 6.12 4.32
C CYS A 257 -10.98 7.63 4.24
N ARG A 258 -11.65 8.40 5.10
CA ARG A 258 -11.59 9.87 5.15
C ARG A 258 -11.19 10.31 6.55
N LEU A 259 -10.27 11.26 6.66
CA LEU A 259 -9.81 11.82 7.93
C LEU A 259 -10.60 13.06 8.38
N ASP A 260 -11.41 13.63 7.49
CA ASP A 260 -12.21 14.85 7.68
C ASP A 260 -13.69 14.56 7.97
N VAL A 261 -14.08 13.31 8.12
CA VAL A 261 -15.47 12.92 8.40
C VAL A 261 -15.81 13.11 9.88
N GLN A 262 -16.94 13.74 10.14
CA GLN A 262 -17.53 13.78 11.49
C GLN A 262 -17.82 12.36 11.97
N LYS A 263 -17.82 12.17 13.33
CA LYS A 263 -18.05 10.87 13.96
C LYS A 263 -19.18 10.09 13.27
N PRO A 264 -19.01 8.78 13.08
CA PRO A 264 -20.14 7.93 12.69
C PRO A 264 -21.28 8.11 13.70
N ALA A 265 -22.48 8.24 13.16
CA ALA A 265 -23.70 8.38 13.97
C ALA A 265 -23.97 7.11 14.78
#